data_264e1856a028579f30f67f19215eb8c5
#
_entry.id   264e1856a028579f30f67f19215eb8c5
#
_cell.length_a   1.000
_cell.length_b   1.000
_cell.length_c   1.000
_cell.angle_alpha   90.00
_cell.angle_beta   90.00
_cell.angle_gamma   90.00
#
_symmetry.space_group_name_H-M   'P 1'
#
loop_
_entity.id
_entity.type
_entity.pdbx_description
1 polymer ?
#
loop_
_entity_poly.entity_id
_entity_poly.type
_entity_poly.pdbx_seq_one_letter_code
_entity_poly.pdbx_strand_id
1 'polypeptide(L)'
;MKKLLFVALLAAGWSGIAQDISPTTGAEMQASLQQQAAMKARSLVKNIPFTQIGPTVMSGRVVDVAVNPDKPSEFYVGYASGGLWYTNNNGTSFSPLMDNAPTQNVGDIAVDWASGTIWVGTGENNSSRSSYAGIGLLKSTDQGKTWQHMGLEDSHHIGRILINPNDPQEVVVGVLGHLYTPNENRGLYKTTDGGNSWTKTLHVSDNAGIIEVAAAPEDFNTLYAASWEKDRKAWHFEGSGTGSALYKSTDAGSTWTLISTQDSGFPTGAGVGRIGLAVYDANTVYAVHDSQFRIETEKDSNARKSEALTKEDFKAMDTKAFMKLSDGKLNQYLKSNGFQEKYRAQNVKQLVQ
;
A
#
# COMPACT_ATOMS: atom_id res chain seq x y z
N MET A 1 21.12 -12.12 -53.76
CA MET A 1 21.61 -11.04 -52.88
C MET A 1 20.51 -10.11 -52.37
N LYS A 2 19.53 -9.63 -53.15
CA LYS A 2 18.45 -8.75 -52.69
C LYS A 2 17.50 -9.38 -51.64
N LYS A 3 17.24 -10.68 -51.67
CA LYS A 3 16.38 -11.38 -50.71
C LYS A 3 17.05 -11.61 -49.34
N LEU A 4 18.37 -11.73 -49.27
CA LEU A 4 19.11 -11.84 -48.02
C LEU A 4 19.20 -10.51 -47.29
N LEU A 5 19.23 -9.38 -47.99
CA LEU A 5 19.23 -8.07 -47.40
C LEU A 5 17.89 -7.72 -46.70
N PHE A 6 16.78 -8.24 -47.26
CA PHE A 6 15.44 -8.00 -46.67
C PHE A 6 15.20 -8.82 -45.39
N VAL A 7 15.76 -10.00 -45.30
CA VAL A 7 15.71 -10.84 -44.09
C VAL A 7 16.60 -10.26 -42.98
N ALA A 8 17.77 -9.71 -43.33
CA ALA A 8 18.65 -9.03 -42.37
C ALA A 8 18.03 -7.73 -41.83
N LEU A 9 17.29 -6.99 -42.64
CA LEU A 9 16.55 -5.79 -42.18
C LEU A 9 15.34 -6.10 -41.27
N LEU A 10 14.67 -7.24 -41.52
CA LEU A 10 13.60 -7.73 -40.64
C LEU A 10 14.12 -8.25 -39.30
N ALA A 11 15.31 -8.88 -39.28
CA ALA A 11 15.95 -9.35 -38.06
C ALA A 11 16.53 -8.20 -37.21
N ALA A 12 16.96 -7.10 -37.82
CA ALA A 12 17.45 -5.92 -37.13
C ALA A 12 16.32 -5.07 -36.51
N GLY A 13 15.07 -5.22 -36.96
CA GLY A 13 13.92 -4.51 -36.47
C GLY A 13 13.29 -5.11 -35.21
N TRP A 14 13.77 -6.26 -34.72
CA TRP A 14 13.20 -6.96 -33.55
C TRP A 14 14.09 -6.92 -32.30
N SER A 15 15.18 -6.25 -32.31
CA SER A 15 15.80 -5.79 -31.07
C SER A 15 15.12 -4.50 -30.62
N GLY A 16 13.83 -4.57 -30.33
CA GLY A 16 13.16 -3.66 -29.44
C GLY A 16 13.83 -3.83 -28.10
N ILE A 17 14.87 -3.03 -27.82
CA ILE A 17 15.40 -2.88 -26.48
C ILE A 17 14.23 -2.35 -25.70
N ALA A 18 13.58 -3.20 -24.91
CA ALA A 18 12.73 -2.77 -23.84
C ALA A 18 13.63 -1.80 -23.04
N GLN A 19 13.34 -0.54 -23.12
CA GLN A 19 14.10 0.47 -22.38
C GLN A 19 13.97 0.08 -20.93
N ASP A 20 15.06 -0.32 -20.31
CA ASP A 20 15.11 -0.61 -18.88
C ASP A 20 14.96 0.75 -18.19
N ILE A 21 13.70 1.12 -17.94
CA ILE A 21 13.36 2.37 -17.29
C ILE A 21 13.69 2.16 -15.82
N SER A 22 14.80 2.70 -15.38
CA SER A 22 15.15 2.75 -13.96
C SER A 22 14.04 3.46 -13.20
N PRO A 23 13.60 2.95 -12.04
CA PRO A 23 12.66 3.65 -11.18
C PRO A 23 13.27 4.98 -10.73
N THR A 24 12.44 6.02 -10.62
CA THR A 24 12.85 7.31 -10.05
C THR A 24 13.31 7.11 -8.62
N THR A 25 14.54 7.48 -8.31
CA THR A 25 15.11 7.40 -6.96
C THR A 25 14.56 8.50 -6.05
N GLY A 26 14.62 8.31 -4.73
CA GLY A 26 14.27 9.35 -3.74
C GLY A 26 15.10 10.63 -3.95
N ALA A 27 16.38 10.51 -4.30
CA ALA A 27 17.24 11.65 -4.58
C ALA A 27 16.78 12.47 -5.81
N GLU A 28 16.38 11.80 -6.89
CA GLU A 28 15.83 12.46 -8.09
C GLU A 28 14.50 13.14 -7.78
N MET A 29 13.66 12.53 -6.95
CA MET A 29 12.41 13.13 -6.50
C MET A 29 12.66 14.40 -5.70
N GLN A 30 13.59 14.38 -4.73
CA GLN A 30 13.98 15.55 -3.95
C GLN A 30 14.54 16.66 -4.83
N ALA A 31 15.38 16.33 -5.80
CA ALA A 31 15.90 17.30 -6.78
C ALA A 31 14.76 17.95 -7.59
N SER A 32 13.77 17.17 -8.00
CA SER A 32 12.56 17.68 -8.69
C SER A 32 11.76 18.66 -7.83
N LEU A 33 11.55 18.34 -6.54
CA LEU A 33 10.85 19.22 -5.60
C LEU A 33 11.60 20.53 -5.37
N GLN A 34 12.93 20.48 -5.24
CA GLN A 34 13.78 21.66 -5.13
C GLN A 34 13.73 22.52 -6.40
N GLN A 35 13.76 21.89 -7.57
CA GLN A 35 13.60 22.59 -8.85
C GLN A 35 12.23 23.27 -8.94
N GLN A 36 11.15 22.60 -8.56
CA GLN A 36 9.80 23.17 -8.53
C GLN A 36 9.74 24.40 -7.61
N ALA A 37 10.30 24.30 -6.39
CA ALA A 37 10.36 25.42 -5.45
C ALA A 37 11.14 26.60 -6.02
N ALA A 38 12.28 26.35 -6.67
CA ALA A 38 13.10 27.39 -7.32
C ALA A 38 12.38 28.04 -8.51
N MET A 39 11.62 27.27 -9.30
CA MET A 39 10.79 27.81 -10.39
C MET A 39 9.65 28.69 -9.83
N LYS A 40 8.96 28.24 -8.78
CA LYS A 40 7.91 29.01 -8.10
C LYS A 40 8.46 30.34 -7.57
N ALA A 41 9.63 30.33 -6.93
CA ALA A 41 10.28 31.52 -6.39
C ALA A 41 10.66 32.56 -7.48
N ARG A 42 10.97 32.11 -8.69
CA ARG A 42 11.34 32.95 -9.85
C ARG A 42 10.16 33.28 -10.76
N SER A 43 8.99 32.74 -10.50
CA SER A 43 7.80 32.95 -11.34
C SER A 43 7.40 34.42 -11.37
N LEU A 44 7.10 34.96 -12.56
CA LEU A 44 6.58 36.31 -12.71
C LEU A 44 5.20 36.51 -12.07
N VAL A 45 4.45 35.42 -11.88
CA VAL A 45 3.12 35.44 -11.29
C VAL A 45 3.10 34.99 -9.81
N LYS A 46 4.26 34.84 -9.18
CA LYS A 46 4.37 34.34 -7.79
C LYS A 46 3.59 35.17 -6.75
N ASN A 47 3.37 36.46 -7.03
CA ASN A 47 2.65 37.36 -6.14
C ASN A 47 1.16 37.52 -6.53
N ILE A 48 0.70 36.80 -7.55
CA ILE A 48 -0.73 36.80 -7.91
C ILE A 48 -1.39 35.71 -7.09
N PRO A 49 -2.35 36.06 -6.20
CA PRO A 49 -3.07 35.08 -5.43
C PRO A 49 -3.99 34.28 -6.36
N PHE A 50 -3.83 32.96 -6.37
CA PHE A 50 -4.76 32.06 -7.03
C PHE A 50 -5.75 31.56 -5.97
N THR A 51 -7.04 31.65 -6.31
CA THR A 51 -8.10 31.07 -5.46
C THR A 51 -8.57 29.79 -6.13
N GLN A 52 -8.54 28.69 -5.40
CA GLN A 52 -9.13 27.44 -5.87
C GLN A 52 -10.64 27.60 -5.91
N ILE A 53 -11.23 27.35 -7.06
CA ILE A 53 -12.70 27.44 -7.27
C ILE A 53 -13.34 26.06 -7.47
N GLY A 54 -12.57 25.00 -7.36
CA GLY A 54 -13.06 23.63 -7.43
C GLY A 54 -12.01 22.63 -7.96
N PRO A 55 -12.28 21.35 -7.82
CA PRO A 55 -13.48 20.76 -7.19
C PRO A 55 -13.56 21.08 -5.70
N THR A 56 -14.79 21.32 -5.20
CA THR A 56 -15.06 21.58 -3.77
C THR A 56 -15.52 20.33 -3.05
N VAL A 57 -15.50 19.19 -3.73
CA VAL A 57 -15.92 17.89 -3.21
C VAL A 57 -14.68 17.05 -2.95
N MET A 58 -14.57 16.52 -1.75
CA MET A 58 -13.56 15.55 -1.35
C MET A 58 -13.69 14.30 -2.22
N SER A 59 -12.57 13.74 -2.65
CA SER A 59 -12.55 12.58 -3.54
C SER A 59 -11.54 11.55 -3.09
N GLY A 60 -11.86 10.30 -3.39
CA GLY A 60 -11.03 9.15 -3.05
C GLY A 60 -11.54 8.39 -1.82
N ARG A 61 -10.79 7.35 -1.45
CA ARG A 61 -11.06 6.55 -0.25
C ARG A 61 -10.54 7.28 0.99
N VAL A 62 -11.31 7.31 2.06
CA VAL A 62 -10.80 7.70 3.37
C VAL A 62 -9.82 6.63 3.82
N VAL A 63 -8.61 7.03 4.15
CA VAL A 63 -7.55 6.13 4.64
C VAL A 63 -7.38 6.25 6.14
N ASP A 64 -7.61 7.45 6.69
CA ASP A 64 -7.51 7.68 8.12
C ASP A 64 -8.32 8.91 8.56
N VAL A 65 -8.63 8.97 9.87
CA VAL A 65 -9.31 10.08 10.52
C VAL A 65 -8.65 10.34 11.87
N ALA A 66 -8.13 11.54 12.07
CA ALA A 66 -7.58 11.99 13.35
C ALA A 66 -8.56 12.95 14.05
N VAL A 67 -9.11 12.51 15.15
CA VAL A 67 -10.11 13.28 15.93
C VAL A 67 -9.44 13.93 17.13
N ASN A 68 -9.76 15.21 17.39
CA ASN A 68 -9.32 15.90 18.59
C ASN A 68 -10.04 15.30 19.81
N PRO A 69 -9.31 14.68 20.77
CA PRO A 69 -9.94 14.03 21.92
C PRO A 69 -10.66 15.01 22.84
N ASP A 70 -10.18 16.25 22.92
CA ASP A 70 -10.77 17.30 23.77
C ASP A 70 -11.96 17.99 23.09
N LYS A 71 -12.03 17.92 21.76
CA LYS A 71 -13.07 18.57 20.96
C LYS A 71 -13.47 17.70 19.77
N PRO A 72 -14.28 16.65 19.95
CA PRO A 72 -14.58 15.66 18.89
C PRO A 72 -15.27 16.21 17.64
N SER A 73 -15.78 17.45 17.66
CA SER A 73 -16.27 18.14 16.46
C SER A 73 -15.14 18.67 15.56
N GLU A 74 -13.89 18.56 15.99
CA GLU A 74 -12.69 18.97 15.28
C GLU A 74 -11.89 17.75 14.90
N PHE A 75 -11.67 17.56 13.58
CA PHE A 75 -10.93 16.40 13.08
C PHE A 75 -10.35 16.63 11.69
N TYR A 76 -9.37 15.82 11.36
CA TYR A 76 -8.77 15.70 10.03
C TYR A 76 -9.23 14.42 9.35
N VAL A 77 -9.40 14.47 8.01
CA VAL A 77 -9.73 13.32 7.19
C VAL A 77 -8.70 13.21 6.07
N GLY A 78 -7.97 12.10 6.04
CA GLY A 78 -7.02 11.76 5.00
C GLY A 78 -7.68 10.96 3.87
N TYR A 79 -7.53 11.43 2.64
CA TYR A 79 -8.00 10.73 1.44
C TYR A 79 -6.84 10.18 0.65
N ALA A 80 -6.95 8.93 0.19
CA ALA A 80 -5.90 8.20 -0.53
C ALA A 80 -5.26 8.99 -1.70
N SER A 81 -6.05 9.79 -2.39
CA SER A 81 -5.62 10.61 -3.54
C SER A 81 -6.26 12.00 -3.55
N GLY A 82 -6.92 12.39 -2.48
CA GLY A 82 -7.63 13.65 -2.32
C GLY A 82 -7.03 14.58 -1.25
N GLY A 83 -5.86 14.24 -0.72
CA GLY A 83 -5.17 15.03 0.29
C GLY A 83 -5.79 14.98 1.68
N LEU A 84 -5.41 15.93 2.51
CA LEU A 84 -5.86 16.09 3.89
C LEU A 84 -6.89 17.22 3.98
N TRP A 85 -7.98 16.95 4.68
CA TRP A 85 -9.08 17.88 4.89
C TRP A 85 -9.33 18.07 6.37
N TYR A 86 -9.67 19.29 6.76
CA TYR A 86 -9.92 19.68 8.13
C TYR A 86 -11.33 20.21 8.34
N THR A 87 -11.94 19.84 9.45
CA THR A 87 -13.20 20.42 9.95
C THR A 87 -13.09 20.76 11.42
N ASN A 88 -13.76 21.82 11.84
CA ASN A 88 -13.91 22.22 13.26
C ASN A 88 -15.38 22.33 13.69
N ASN A 89 -16.29 21.85 12.85
CA ASN A 89 -17.73 21.99 13.03
C ASN A 89 -18.49 20.69 12.70
N ASN A 90 -17.88 19.56 13.08
CA ASN A 90 -18.44 18.22 12.92
C ASN A 90 -18.78 17.86 11.46
N GLY A 91 -17.92 18.25 10.52
CA GLY A 91 -18.08 17.93 9.11
C GLY A 91 -19.10 18.79 8.34
N THR A 92 -19.64 19.85 8.95
CA THR A 92 -20.56 20.76 8.24
C THR A 92 -19.83 21.49 7.10
N SER A 93 -18.57 21.81 7.29
CA SER A 93 -17.66 22.30 6.24
C SER A 93 -16.26 21.75 6.42
N PHE A 94 -15.52 21.67 5.31
CA PHE A 94 -14.15 21.20 5.27
C PHE A 94 -13.25 22.20 4.54
N SER A 95 -12.00 22.27 5.00
CA SER A 95 -10.93 23.04 4.37
C SER A 95 -9.83 22.11 3.86
N PRO A 96 -9.40 22.18 2.59
CA PRO A 96 -8.27 21.42 2.09
C PRO A 96 -6.96 21.98 2.65
N LEU A 97 -6.03 21.11 3.03
CA LEU A 97 -4.76 21.53 3.62
C LEU A 97 -3.54 21.16 2.75
N MET A 98 -3.73 20.37 1.70
CA MET A 98 -2.62 19.88 0.87
C MET A 98 -2.59 20.47 -0.54
N ASP A 99 -3.33 21.52 -0.84
CA ASP A 99 -3.34 22.15 -2.17
C ASP A 99 -1.96 22.63 -2.62
N ASN A 100 -1.10 23.00 -1.66
CA ASN A 100 0.27 23.43 -1.91
C ASN A 100 1.32 22.39 -1.46
N ALA A 101 0.90 21.21 -1.02
CA ALA A 101 1.81 20.13 -0.67
C ALA A 101 2.41 19.50 -1.93
N PRO A 102 3.59 18.86 -1.84
CA PRO A 102 4.24 18.25 -2.99
C PRO A 102 3.49 17.01 -3.52
N THR A 103 2.59 16.43 -2.76
CA THR A 103 1.68 15.33 -3.15
C THR A 103 0.37 15.43 -2.39
N GLN A 104 -0.70 14.83 -2.94
CA GLN A 104 -1.98 14.64 -2.26
C GLN A 104 -2.27 13.17 -1.97
N ASN A 105 -1.28 12.30 -2.13
CA ASN A 105 -1.43 10.87 -1.87
C ASN A 105 -1.18 10.60 -0.38
N VAL A 106 -2.23 10.26 0.36
CA VAL A 106 -2.16 10.02 1.82
C VAL A 106 -2.27 8.52 2.10
N GLY A 107 -1.41 8.03 2.96
CA GLY A 107 -1.44 6.66 3.50
C GLY A 107 -1.95 6.63 4.93
N ASP A 108 -1.46 7.55 5.77
CA ASP A 108 -1.81 7.66 7.18
C ASP A 108 -1.60 9.09 7.69
N ILE A 109 -2.25 9.46 8.79
CA ILE A 109 -2.09 10.77 9.44
C ILE A 109 -1.93 10.61 10.95
N ALA A 110 -1.08 11.46 11.54
CA ALA A 110 -0.98 11.56 12.98
C ALA A 110 -0.92 13.03 13.40
N VAL A 111 -1.59 13.38 14.50
CA VAL A 111 -1.70 14.74 14.97
C VAL A 111 -1.31 14.81 16.44
N ASP A 112 -0.32 15.64 16.74
CA ASP A 112 -0.09 16.11 18.10
C ASP A 112 -1.02 17.31 18.35
N TRP A 113 -2.13 17.06 19.01
CA TRP A 113 -3.17 18.05 19.25
C TRP A 113 -2.71 19.16 20.21
N ALA A 114 -1.72 18.91 21.07
CA ALA A 114 -1.19 19.90 22.01
C ALA A 114 -0.39 20.99 21.29
N SER A 115 0.44 20.62 20.33
CA SER A 115 1.23 21.58 19.54
C SER A 115 0.55 21.97 18.22
N GLY A 116 -0.46 21.23 17.76
CA GLY A 116 -1.04 21.37 16.42
C GLY A 116 -0.15 20.86 15.30
N THR A 117 0.85 20.05 15.63
CA THR A 117 1.74 19.42 14.64
C THR A 117 1.03 18.29 13.93
N ILE A 118 1.09 18.29 12.59
CA ILE A 118 0.48 17.28 11.75
C ILE A 118 1.58 16.50 11.00
N TRP A 119 1.51 15.18 11.07
CA TRP A 119 2.29 14.29 10.24
C TRP A 119 1.40 13.64 9.18
N VAL A 120 1.90 13.56 7.97
CA VAL A 120 1.26 12.84 6.86
C VAL A 120 2.24 11.83 6.30
N GLY A 121 1.91 10.56 6.43
CA GLY A 121 2.56 9.48 5.71
C GLY A 121 1.98 9.41 4.31
N THR A 122 2.82 9.58 3.30
CA THR A 122 2.34 9.64 1.93
C THR A 122 2.27 8.26 1.28
N GLY A 123 1.40 8.12 0.27
CA GLY A 123 1.18 6.87 -0.47
C GLY A 123 0.17 5.93 0.18
N GLU A 124 -0.92 5.67 -0.51
CA GLU A 124 -2.05 4.87 -0.01
C GLU A 124 -1.67 3.40 0.25
N ASN A 125 -2.03 2.89 1.42
CA ASN A 125 -1.53 1.63 1.97
C ASN A 125 -2.37 0.37 1.66
N ASN A 126 -3.47 0.47 0.89
CA ASN A 126 -4.38 -0.67 0.61
C ASN A 126 -3.91 -1.59 -0.51
N SER A 127 -2.78 -1.30 -1.18
CA SER A 127 -2.23 -2.13 -2.27
C SER A 127 -3.20 -2.40 -3.42
N SER A 128 -4.11 -1.47 -3.69
CA SER A 128 -4.94 -1.46 -4.88
C SER A 128 -4.10 -1.15 -6.13
N ARG A 129 -4.58 -1.47 -7.33
CA ARG A 129 -3.95 -1.01 -8.57
C ARG A 129 -3.95 0.51 -8.72
N SER A 130 -4.84 1.19 -8.01
CA SER A 130 -4.94 2.65 -7.91
C SER A 130 -4.33 3.21 -6.63
N SER A 131 -3.48 2.47 -5.93
CA SER A 131 -2.69 2.98 -4.81
C SER A 131 -1.48 3.71 -5.36
N TYR A 132 -1.56 5.04 -5.37
CA TYR A 132 -0.48 5.89 -5.86
C TYR A 132 0.64 5.98 -4.83
N ALA A 133 1.89 5.96 -5.32
CA ALA A 133 3.06 6.09 -4.49
C ALA A 133 3.13 7.49 -3.85
N GLY A 134 3.66 7.51 -2.64
CA GLY A 134 4.02 8.73 -1.92
C GLY A 134 5.50 9.08 -2.11
N ILE A 135 5.95 10.02 -1.29
CA ILE A 135 7.29 10.62 -1.32
C ILE A 135 7.95 10.60 0.07
N GLY A 136 7.50 9.72 0.96
CA GLY A 136 7.94 9.69 2.36
C GLY A 136 6.99 10.42 3.30
N LEU A 137 7.54 11.12 4.28
CA LEU A 137 6.80 11.80 5.32
C LEU A 137 6.74 13.31 5.09
N LEU A 138 5.59 13.89 5.35
CA LEU A 138 5.39 15.33 5.43
C LEU A 138 5.03 15.73 6.85
N LYS A 139 5.55 16.87 7.32
CA LYS A 139 5.25 17.46 8.62
C LYS A 139 4.83 18.90 8.46
N SER A 140 3.78 19.30 9.16
CA SER A 140 3.37 20.69 9.29
C SER A 140 3.33 21.08 10.78
N THR A 141 3.89 22.23 11.11
CA THR A 141 3.84 22.82 12.45
C THR A 141 2.99 24.11 12.50
N ASP A 142 2.27 24.38 11.41
CA ASP A 142 1.44 25.57 11.23
C ASP A 142 0.02 25.25 10.77
N GLN A 143 -0.49 24.09 11.22
CA GLN A 143 -1.85 23.61 10.95
C GLN A 143 -2.12 23.35 9.45
N GLY A 144 -1.13 22.84 8.73
CA GLY A 144 -1.25 22.45 7.32
C GLY A 144 -1.06 23.60 6.32
N LYS A 145 -0.62 24.80 6.75
CA LYS A 145 -0.35 25.92 5.85
C LYS A 145 0.91 25.68 5.02
N THR A 146 1.94 25.12 5.66
CA THR A 146 3.18 24.71 4.98
C THR A 146 3.57 23.28 5.36
N TRP A 147 4.28 22.61 4.45
CA TRP A 147 4.70 21.23 4.60
C TRP A 147 6.20 21.10 4.43
N GLN A 148 6.83 20.40 5.38
CA GLN A 148 8.24 20.06 5.35
C GLN A 148 8.37 18.56 5.10
N HIS A 149 9.29 18.19 4.20
CA HIS A 149 9.62 16.80 3.94
C HIS A 149 10.55 16.28 5.05
N MET A 150 10.22 15.11 5.60
CA MET A 150 10.87 14.54 6.78
C MET A 150 11.52 13.18 6.52
N GLY A 151 12.00 12.94 5.30
CA GLY A 151 12.72 11.71 4.93
C GLY A 151 11.82 10.53 4.53
N LEU A 152 12.43 9.35 4.45
CA LEU A 152 11.83 8.10 4.00
C LEU A 152 11.30 8.16 2.56
N GLU A 153 12.04 8.80 1.66
CA GLU A 153 11.65 9.09 0.27
C GLU A 153 11.23 7.83 -0.50
N ASP A 154 11.98 6.74 -0.33
CA ASP A 154 11.73 5.47 -1.02
C ASP A 154 10.73 4.55 -0.28
N SER A 155 10.05 5.07 0.75
CA SER A 155 9.03 4.30 1.46
C SER A 155 7.81 3.99 0.58
N HIS A 156 7.51 4.80 -0.40
CA HIS A 156 6.38 4.79 -1.34
C HIS A 156 5.00 4.69 -0.69
N HIS A 157 4.83 3.88 0.35
CA HIS A 157 3.53 3.68 1.02
C HIS A 157 3.74 3.59 2.54
N ILE A 158 3.18 4.54 3.26
CA ILE A 158 3.20 4.57 4.73
C ILE A 158 1.96 3.85 5.27
N GLY A 159 2.17 2.86 6.13
CA GLY A 159 1.10 2.07 6.75
C GLY A 159 0.48 2.75 7.95
N ARG A 160 1.31 3.23 8.88
CA ARG A 160 0.88 3.84 10.13
C ARG A 160 1.95 4.80 10.66
N ILE A 161 1.50 5.89 11.30
CA ILE A 161 2.34 6.81 12.08
C ILE A 161 1.85 6.83 13.52
N LEU A 162 2.77 6.72 14.46
CA LEU A 162 2.46 6.78 15.88
C LEU A 162 3.38 7.78 16.56
N ILE A 163 2.81 8.83 17.15
CA ILE A 163 3.53 9.86 17.91
C ILE A 163 3.48 9.49 19.39
N ASN A 164 4.63 9.58 20.10
CA ASN A 164 4.63 9.44 21.54
C ASN A 164 3.90 10.66 22.17
N PRO A 165 2.79 10.45 22.90
CA PRO A 165 2.04 11.55 23.48
C PRO A 165 2.81 12.30 24.57
N ASN A 166 3.83 11.67 25.18
CA ASN A 166 4.67 12.26 26.22
C ASN A 166 5.93 12.95 25.67
N ASP A 167 6.35 12.58 24.45
CA ASP A 167 7.49 13.17 23.75
C ASP A 167 7.23 13.21 22.23
N PRO A 168 6.67 14.30 21.70
CA PRO A 168 6.36 14.42 20.27
C PRO A 168 7.58 14.38 19.32
N GLN A 169 8.81 14.39 19.88
CA GLN A 169 10.01 14.14 19.08
C GLN A 169 10.20 12.65 18.76
N GLU A 170 9.58 11.79 19.54
CA GLU A 170 9.62 10.34 19.34
C GLU A 170 8.43 9.90 18.49
N VAL A 171 8.72 9.37 17.28
CA VAL A 171 7.71 8.92 16.32
C VAL A 171 8.11 7.57 15.74
N VAL A 172 7.14 6.69 15.58
CA VAL A 172 7.30 5.37 14.98
C VAL A 172 6.47 5.30 13.70
N VAL A 173 7.04 4.75 12.62
CA VAL A 173 6.42 4.73 11.30
C VAL A 173 6.51 3.33 10.67
N GLY A 174 5.36 2.76 10.31
CA GLY A 174 5.27 1.53 9.54
C GLY A 174 5.34 1.82 8.03
N VAL A 175 6.27 1.17 7.34
CA VAL A 175 6.51 1.34 5.91
C VAL A 175 6.18 0.06 5.16
N LEU A 176 5.32 0.15 4.15
CA LEU A 176 4.94 -0.94 3.26
C LEU A 176 5.85 -1.08 2.04
N GLY A 177 6.62 -0.05 1.70
CA GLY A 177 7.54 -0.05 0.55
C GLY A 177 6.82 -0.01 -0.80
N HIS A 178 7.52 -0.43 -1.84
CA HIS A 178 7.03 -0.38 -3.22
C HIS A 178 5.79 -1.27 -3.44
N LEU A 179 4.88 -0.83 -4.32
CA LEU A 179 3.65 -1.57 -4.62
C LEU A 179 3.92 -2.83 -5.43
N TYR A 180 4.73 -2.73 -6.48
CA TYR A 180 4.87 -3.75 -7.52
C TYR A 180 6.18 -4.55 -7.46
N THR A 181 7.12 -4.17 -6.60
CA THR A 181 8.44 -4.79 -6.48
C THR A 181 8.80 -5.09 -5.03
N PRO A 182 9.66 -6.08 -4.75
CA PRO A 182 10.36 -6.18 -3.48
C PRO A 182 11.12 -4.89 -3.19
N ASN A 183 11.31 -4.56 -1.93
CA ASN A 183 11.93 -3.30 -1.53
C ASN A 183 12.54 -3.40 -0.14
N GLU A 184 13.82 -3.10 -0.01
CA GLU A 184 14.54 -3.14 1.26
C GLU A 184 14.08 -2.08 2.27
N ASN A 185 13.40 -1.01 1.80
CA ASN A 185 12.90 0.05 2.67
C ASN A 185 11.61 -0.33 3.43
N ARG A 186 11.07 -1.53 3.20
CA ARG A 186 9.97 -2.07 4.02
C ARG A 186 10.45 -2.27 5.45
N GLY A 187 9.56 -1.99 6.39
CA GLY A 187 9.86 -2.19 7.81
C GLY A 187 9.27 -1.13 8.71
N LEU A 188 9.81 -1.06 9.92
CA LEU A 188 9.43 -0.07 10.91
C LEU A 188 10.59 0.86 11.18
N TYR A 189 10.30 2.14 11.21
CA TYR A 189 11.27 3.20 11.45
C TYR A 189 10.90 3.99 12.69
N LYS A 190 11.93 4.43 13.42
CA LYS A 190 11.80 5.24 14.62
C LYS A 190 12.68 6.49 14.50
N THR A 191 12.17 7.61 14.95
CA THR A 191 12.90 8.84 15.22
C THR A 191 12.78 9.22 16.69
N THR A 192 13.78 9.92 17.24
CA THR A 192 13.75 10.55 18.56
C THR A 192 14.15 12.02 18.49
N ASP A 193 14.22 12.58 17.28
CA ASP A 193 14.64 13.95 17.00
C ASP A 193 13.63 14.70 16.13
N GLY A 194 12.36 14.27 16.18
CA GLY A 194 11.25 14.90 15.45
C GLY A 194 11.31 14.71 13.95
N GLY A 195 12.00 13.64 13.47
CA GLY A 195 12.06 13.25 12.07
C GLY A 195 13.30 13.76 11.33
N ASN A 196 14.28 14.36 12.02
CA ASN A 196 15.53 14.77 11.38
C ASN A 196 16.40 13.57 11.01
N SER A 197 16.30 12.47 11.77
CA SER A 197 16.90 11.19 11.44
C SER A 197 15.98 10.01 11.73
N TRP A 198 16.17 8.91 11.00
CA TRP A 198 15.35 7.70 11.10
C TRP A 198 16.23 6.46 11.25
N THR A 199 15.88 5.60 12.20
CA THR A 199 16.50 4.30 12.40
C THR A 199 15.48 3.21 12.05
N LYS A 200 15.83 2.27 11.16
CA LYS A 200 15.01 1.09 10.90
C LYS A 200 15.16 0.11 12.06
N THR A 201 14.09 -0.13 12.81
CA THR A 201 14.10 -0.97 14.03
C THR A 201 13.50 -2.35 13.81
N LEU A 202 12.71 -2.54 12.75
CA LEU A 202 12.20 -3.85 12.34
C LEU A 202 12.25 -3.99 10.83
N HIS A 203 12.91 -5.05 10.35
CA HIS A 203 12.84 -5.51 8.96
C HIS A 203 12.43 -6.97 8.95
N VAL A 204 11.34 -7.30 8.26
CA VAL A 204 10.84 -8.67 8.16
C VAL A 204 11.38 -9.33 6.90
N SER A 205 11.14 -8.73 5.75
CA SER A 205 11.69 -9.11 4.46
C SER A 205 11.43 -8.02 3.42
N ASP A 206 12.04 -8.14 2.25
CA ASP A 206 11.78 -7.22 1.12
C ASP A 206 10.37 -7.35 0.53
N ASN A 207 9.61 -8.38 0.93
CA ASN A 207 8.22 -8.60 0.51
C ASN A 207 7.19 -8.24 1.60
N ALA A 208 7.59 -8.13 2.87
CA ALA A 208 6.72 -7.85 4.00
C ALA A 208 7.03 -6.48 4.61
N GLY A 209 6.09 -5.56 4.55
CA GLY A 209 6.17 -4.25 5.21
C GLY A 209 5.31 -4.18 6.46
N ILE A 210 5.41 -3.09 7.21
CA ILE A 210 4.58 -2.87 8.41
C ILE A 210 3.35 -2.07 8.04
N ILE A 211 2.18 -2.68 8.25
CA ILE A 211 0.88 -2.11 7.91
C ILE A 211 0.20 -1.45 9.09
N GLU A 212 0.44 -1.93 10.31
CA GLU A 212 -0.21 -1.44 11.51
C GLU A 212 0.79 -1.35 12.66
N VAL A 213 0.68 -0.29 13.46
CA VAL A 213 1.38 -0.12 14.73
C VAL A 213 0.41 0.50 15.72
N ALA A 214 0.35 -0.01 16.95
CA ALA A 214 -0.48 0.51 18.01
C ALA A 214 0.25 0.48 19.36
N ALA A 215 0.06 1.52 20.17
CA ALA A 215 0.59 1.58 21.53
C ALA A 215 -0.42 1.04 22.54
N ALA A 216 0.08 0.52 23.64
CA ALA A 216 -0.76 0.31 24.80
C ALA A 216 -1.22 1.68 25.35
N PRO A 217 -2.49 1.81 25.79
CA PRO A 217 -2.98 3.03 26.40
C PRO A 217 -2.06 3.47 27.55
N GLU A 218 -1.70 4.76 27.58
CA GLU A 218 -0.85 5.38 28.61
C GLU A 218 0.59 4.84 28.74
N ASP A 219 0.99 3.85 27.89
CA ASP A 219 2.32 3.25 27.90
C ASP A 219 2.89 3.14 26.48
N PHE A 220 3.56 4.18 26.04
CA PHE A 220 4.24 4.19 24.74
C PHE A 220 5.47 3.27 24.67
N ASN A 221 5.96 2.74 25.79
CA ASN A 221 7.03 1.73 25.76
C ASN A 221 6.52 0.40 25.20
N THR A 222 5.24 0.08 25.44
CA THR A 222 4.63 -1.16 24.95
C THR A 222 3.91 -0.90 23.63
N LEU A 223 4.52 -1.38 22.53
CA LEU A 223 3.97 -1.27 21.18
C LEU A 223 3.72 -2.64 20.57
N TYR A 224 2.70 -2.70 19.72
CA TYR A 224 2.41 -3.86 18.87
C TYR A 224 2.48 -3.45 17.41
N ALA A 225 3.07 -4.30 16.57
CA ALA A 225 3.16 -4.08 15.13
C ALA A 225 2.67 -5.30 14.35
N ALA A 226 2.06 -5.05 13.20
CA ALA A 226 1.65 -6.08 12.27
C ALA A 226 2.39 -5.90 10.94
N SER A 227 3.07 -6.94 10.49
CA SER A 227 3.61 -7.00 9.14
C SER A 227 2.58 -7.56 8.16
N TRP A 228 2.74 -7.21 6.91
CA TRP A 228 1.93 -7.70 5.80
C TRP A 228 2.81 -8.04 4.61
N GLU A 229 2.89 -9.33 4.29
CA GLU A 229 3.51 -9.80 3.06
C GLU A 229 2.50 -9.76 1.93
N LYS A 230 2.90 -9.15 0.82
CA LYS A 230 2.05 -9.02 -0.36
C LYS A 230 2.86 -8.97 -1.64
N ASP A 231 2.29 -9.48 -2.72
CA ASP A 231 2.76 -9.26 -4.08
C ASP A 231 1.65 -8.71 -4.96
N ARG A 232 1.89 -7.55 -5.58
CA ARG A 232 0.94 -6.90 -6.48
C ARG A 232 1.53 -6.85 -7.89
N LYS A 233 0.77 -7.37 -8.82
CA LYS A 233 1.01 -7.21 -10.26
C LYS A 233 -0.20 -6.51 -10.88
N ALA A 234 -0.04 -5.95 -12.08
CA ALA A 234 -1.16 -5.34 -12.79
C ALA A 234 -2.33 -6.31 -13.03
N TRP A 235 -2.01 -7.60 -13.17
CA TRP A 235 -2.95 -8.69 -13.49
C TRP A 235 -3.24 -9.63 -12.31
N HIS A 236 -2.49 -9.54 -11.20
CA HIS A 236 -2.59 -10.45 -10.06
C HIS A 236 -2.33 -9.75 -8.74
N PHE A 237 -2.90 -10.27 -7.68
CA PHE A 237 -2.65 -9.84 -6.31
C PHE A 237 -2.61 -11.06 -5.39
N GLU A 238 -1.49 -11.22 -4.70
CA GLU A 238 -1.34 -12.10 -3.54
C GLU A 238 -1.28 -11.21 -2.30
N GLY A 239 -2.29 -11.35 -1.44
CA GLY A 239 -2.46 -10.49 -0.26
C GLY A 239 -2.10 -11.17 1.05
N SER A 240 -1.37 -12.29 1.00
CA SER A 240 -0.98 -13.07 2.17
C SER A 240 0.40 -13.69 1.99
N GLY A 241 1.04 -14.05 3.09
CA GLY A 241 2.34 -14.71 3.05
C GLY A 241 2.88 -15.02 4.45
N THR A 242 3.95 -15.80 4.50
CA THR A 242 4.61 -16.24 5.74
C THR A 242 5.25 -15.09 6.52
N GLY A 243 5.50 -13.97 5.87
CA GLY A 243 6.02 -12.75 6.49
C GLY A 243 4.94 -11.87 7.12
N SER A 244 3.64 -12.23 7.02
CA SER A 244 2.56 -11.56 7.74
C SER A 244 2.51 -12.08 9.17
N ALA A 245 2.80 -11.22 10.16
CA ALA A 245 3.02 -11.64 11.54
C ALA A 245 2.78 -10.49 12.53
N LEU A 246 2.74 -10.83 13.83
CA LEU A 246 2.60 -9.89 14.94
C LEU A 246 3.90 -9.79 15.73
N TYR A 247 4.25 -8.57 16.11
CA TYR A 247 5.43 -8.23 16.88
C TYR A 247 5.05 -7.39 18.08
N LYS A 248 5.84 -7.51 19.17
CA LYS A 248 5.73 -6.69 20.38
C LYS A 248 7.07 -6.02 20.67
N SER A 249 7.02 -4.77 21.05
CA SER A 249 8.13 -4.02 21.65
C SER A 249 7.77 -3.65 23.09
N THR A 250 8.79 -3.52 23.93
CA THR A 250 8.68 -3.02 25.33
C THR A 250 9.66 -1.88 25.60
N ASP A 251 10.22 -1.30 24.55
CA ASP A 251 11.22 -0.23 24.58
C ASP A 251 10.91 0.88 23.55
N ALA A 252 9.62 1.22 23.46
CA ALA A 252 9.10 2.24 22.54
C ALA A 252 9.50 2.02 21.07
N GLY A 253 9.51 0.75 20.63
CA GLY A 253 9.78 0.39 19.25
C GLY A 253 11.26 0.36 18.86
N SER A 254 12.18 0.34 19.82
CA SER A 254 13.62 0.22 19.54
C SER A 254 14.00 -1.21 19.18
N THR A 255 13.38 -2.21 19.83
CA THR A 255 13.53 -3.64 19.51
C THR A 255 12.17 -4.34 19.45
N TRP A 256 12.10 -5.45 18.71
CA TRP A 256 10.86 -6.15 18.43
C TRP A 256 10.99 -7.65 18.60
N THR A 257 10.00 -8.27 19.22
CA THR A 257 9.89 -9.72 19.40
C THR A 257 8.71 -10.24 18.61
N LEU A 258 8.90 -11.28 17.79
CA LEU A 258 7.82 -11.99 17.10
C LEU A 258 6.94 -12.71 18.15
N ILE A 259 5.64 -12.41 18.17
CA ILE A 259 4.67 -13.00 19.10
C ILE A 259 3.68 -13.96 18.46
N SER A 260 3.47 -13.88 17.13
CA SER A 260 2.64 -14.83 16.39
C SER A 260 3.46 -16.06 15.98
N THR A 261 3.86 -16.86 16.96
CA THR A 261 4.52 -18.15 16.75
C THR A 261 3.51 -19.28 16.58
N GLN A 262 3.95 -20.48 16.19
CA GLN A 262 3.06 -21.64 16.07
C GLN A 262 2.34 -21.98 17.39
N ASP A 263 2.98 -21.73 18.52
CA ASP A 263 2.43 -22.03 19.85
C ASP A 263 1.56 -20.88 20.42
N SER A 264 1.49 -19.74 19.73
CA SER A 264 0.75 -18.56 20.21
C SER A 264 -0.77 -18.69 20.10
N GLY A 265 -1.26 -19.65 19.31
CA GLY A 265 -2.67 -19.76 18.94
C GLY A 265 -3.11 -18.78 17.84
N PHE A 266 -2.29 -17.82 17.44
CA PHE A 266 -2.56 -16.97 16.29
C PHE A 266 -2.18 -17.71 14.98
N PRO A 267 -2.96 -17.59 13.90
CA PRO A 267 -2.66 -18.25 12.64
C PRO A 267 -1.29 -17.85 12.10
N THR A 268 -0.55 -18.82 11.56
CA THR A 268 0.76 -18.63 10.92
C THR A 268 0.79 -19.27 9.55
N GLY A 269 1.70 -18.83 8.68
CA GLY A 269 1.91 -19.42 7.35
C GLY A 269 1.33 -18.59 6.21
N ALA A 270 1.34 -19.16 5.02
CA ALA A 270 1.07 -18.44 3.76
C ALA A 270 -0.35 -17.86 3.63
N GLY A 271 -1.31 -18.37 4.43
CA GLY A 271 -2.69 -17.87 4.40
C GLY A 271 -2.94 -16.65 5.29
N VAL A 272 -1.94 -16.13 6.00
CA VAL A 272 -2.11 -14.92 6.83
C VAL A 272 -1.96 -13.68 5.94
N GLY A 273 -3.04 -12.91 5.82
CA GLY A 273 -3.10 -11.67 5.07
C GLY A 273 -2.85 -10.43 5.94
N ARG A 274 -3.49 -9.32 5.57
CA ARG A 274 -3.41 -8.06 6.31
C ARG A 274 -3.97 -8.23 7.73
N ILE A 275 -3.30 -7.62 8.71
CA ILE A 275 -3.69 -7.66 10.12
C ILE A 275 -3.98 -6.23 10.58
N GLY A 276 -5.15 -6.04 11.23
CA GLY A 276 -5.49 -4.84 11.97
C GLY A 276 -5.41 -5.11 13.47
N LEU A 277 -5.02 -4.11 14.26
CA LEU A 277 -4.79 -4.20 15.69
C LEU A 277 -5.67 -3.25 16.47
N ALA A 278 -6.08 -3.67 17.68
CA ALA A 278 -6.63 -2.83 18.71
C ALA A 278 -6.05 -3.26 20.07
N VAL A 279 -5.34 -2.36 20.71
CA VAL A 279 -4.67 -2.63 21.99
C VAL A 279 -5.56 -2.12 23.12
N TYR A 280 -5.95 -3.02 24.02
CA TYR A 280 -6.76 -2.69 25.19
C TYR A 280 -5.88 -2.27 26.37
N ASP A 281 -4.80 -3.02 26.63
CA ASP A 281 -3.78 -2.71 27.63
C ASP A 281 -2.42 -3.33 27.20
N ALA A 282 -1.38 -3.19 28.01
CA ALA A 282 -0.04 -3.71 27.73
C ALA A 282 0.04 -5.24 27.53
N ASN A 283 -0.99 -6.00 27.89
CA ASN A 283 -1.02 -7.46 27.82
C ASN A 283 -2.19 -8.00 26.98
N THR A 284 -3.15 -7.14 26.61
CA THR A 284 -4.36 -7.54 25.87
C THR A 284 -4.43 -6.81 24.55
N VAL A 285 -4.29 -7.56 23.46
CA VAL A 285 -4.39 -7.05 22.08
C VAL A 285 -5.42 -7.87 21.32
N TYR A 286 -6.27 -7.17 20.59
CA TYR A 286 -7.19 -7.78 19.62
C TYR A 286 -6.59 -7.64 18.23
N ALA A 287 -6.59 -8.73 17.48
CA ALA A 287 -6.10 -8.76 16.11
C ALA A 287 -7.16 -9.36 15.18
N VAL A 288 -7.39 -8.71 14.05
CA VAL A 288 -8.22 -9.21 12.95
C VAL A 288 -7.32 -9.37 11.74
N HIS A 289 -7.31 -10.56 11.12
CA HIS A 289 -6.54 -10.78 9.91
C HIS A 289 -7.42 -11.20 8.73
N ASP A 290 -7.02 -10.80 7.54
CA ASP A 290 -7.58 -11.32 6.29
C ASP A 290 -7.08 -12.76 6.10
N SER A 291 -8.00 -13.73 6.24
CA SER A 291 -7.68 -15.15 6.14
C SER A 291 -7.78 -15.62 4.69
N GLN A 292 -6.64 -15.98 4.11
CA GLN A 292 -6.56 -16.61 2.80
C GLN A 292 -6.43 -18.15 2.90
N PHE A 293 -6.61 -18.70 4.11
CA PHE A 293 -6.67 -20.14 4.29
C PHE A 293 -7.92 -20.70 3.64
N ARG A 294 -7.74 -21.72 2.81
CA ARG A 294 -8.87 -22.42 2.22
C ARG A 294 -9.58 -23.26 3.29
N ILE A 295 -10.83 -22.92 3.56
CA ILE A 295 -11.71 -23.75 4.41
C ILE A 295 -12.34 -24.80 3.50
N GLU A 296 -12.01 -26.08 3.73
CA GLU A 296 -12.71 -27.18 3.10
C GLU A 296 -14.11 -27.28 3.74
N THR A 297 -15.14 -27.01 2.96
CA THR A 297 -16.51 -27.21 3.43
C THR A 297 -16.93 -28.66 3.23
N GLU A 298 -17.78 -29.20 4.12
CA GLU A 298 -18.33 -30.57 3.97
C GLU A 298 -19.03 -30.78 2.62
N LYS A 299 -19.47 -29.72 1.95
CA LYS A 299 -20.00 -29.78 0.58
C LYS A 299 -18.96 -30.17 -0.46
N ASP A 300 -17.69 -29.87 -0.24
CA ASP A 300 -16.62 -30.23 -1.18
C ASP A 300 -16.27 -31.72 -1.08
N SER A 301 -16.45 -32.35 0.08
CA SER A 301 -16.23 -33.80 0.26
C SER A 301 -17.32 -34.68 -0.37
N ASN A 302 -18.53 -34.13 -0.54
CA ASN A 302 -19.68 -34.80 -1.17
C ASN A 302 -20.02 -34.27 -2.57
N ALA A 303 -19.34 -33.26 -3.05
CA ALA A 303 -19.46 -32.86 -4.44
C ALA A 303 -18.91 -34.02 -5.30
N ARG A 304 -19.81 -34.78 -5.92
CA ARG A 304 -19.44 -35.58 -7.09
C ARG A 304 -18.52 -34.71 -7.92
N LYS A 305 -17.29 -35.19 -8.22
CA LYS A 305 -16.38 -34.50 -9.14
C LYS A 305 -17.21 -34.03 -10.32
N SER A 306 -17.52 -32.77 -10.35
CA SER A 306 -18.28 -32.21 -11.45
C SER A 306 -17.46 -32.53 -12.69
N GLU A 307 -18.05 -33.14 -13.70
CA GLU A 307 -17.37 -33.40 -14.97
C GLU A 307 -16.99 -32.10 -15.69
N ALA A 308 -17.33 -30.98 -15.11
CA ALA A 308 -17.01 -29.64 -15.63
C ALA A 308 -15.54 -29.32 -15.43
N LEU A 309 -14.93 -28.78 -16.47
CA LEU A 309 -13.54 -28.31 -16.43
C LEU A 309 -13.38 -27.17 -15.43
N THR A 310 -12.28 -27.17 -14.71
CA THR A 310 -11.87 -26.12 -13.78
C THR A 310 -10.65 -25.37 -14.29
N LYS A 311 -10.34 -24.22 -13.69
CA LYS A 311 -9.13 -23.44 -14.00
C LYS A 311 -7.85 -24.24 -13.69
N GLU A 312 -7.90 -25.07 -12.66
CA GLU A 312 -6.79 -25.93 -12.23
C GLU A 312 -6.51 -27.03 -13.26
N ASP A 313 -7.55 -27.58 -13.90
CA ASP A 313 -7.35 -28.55 -14.99
C ASP A 313 -6.56 -27.94 -16.15
N PHE A 314 -6.85 -26.68 -16.51
CA PHE A 314 -6.10 -26.00 -17.58
C PHE A 314 -4.65 -25.68 -17.18
N LYS A 315 -4.36 -25.41 -15.91
CA LYS A 315 -3.00 -25.19 -15.44
C LYS A 315 -2.16 -26.46 -15.46
N ALA A 316 -2.81 -27.61 -15.28
CA ALA A 316 -2.15 -28.90 -15.18
C ALA A 316 -2.01 -29.61 -16.54
N MET A 317 -2.71 -29.14 -17.62
CA MET A 317 -2.70 -29.82 -18.90
C MET A 317 -1.73 -29.20 -19.89
N ASP A 318 -1.10 -30.04 -20.69
CA ASP A 318 -0.30 -29.64 -21.85
C ASP A 318 -1.19 -29.33 -23.07
N THR A 319 -0.59 -28.76 -24.11
CA THR A 319 -1.25 -28.44 -25.37
C THR A 319 -1.91 -29.69 -26.00
N LYS A 320 -1.28 -30.87 -25.90
CA LYS A 320 -1.80 -32.09 -26.47
C LYS A 320 -3.05 -32.59 -25.76
N ALA A 321 -3.09 -32.47 -24.43
CA ALA A 321 -4.26 -32.77 -23.61
C ALA A 321 -5.39 -31.75 -23.86
N PHE A 322 -5.05 -30.50 -23.99
CA PHE A 322 -6.01 -29.43 -24.32
C PHE A 322 -6.70 -29.69 -25.66
N MET A 323 -5.96 -30.04 -26.69
CA MET A 323 -6.50 -30.34 -28.04
C MET A 323 -7.45 -31.53 -28.03
N LYS A 324 -7.30 -32.50 -27.09
CA LYS A 324 -8.16 -33.68 -26.95
C LYS A 324 -9.45 -33.40 -26.16
N LEU A 325 -9.60 -32.23 -25.52
CA LEU A 325 -10.83 -31.89 -24.82
C LEU A 325 -12.04 -31.95 -25.77
N SER A 326 -13.17 -32.46 -25.27
CA SER A 326 -14.41 -32.39 -26.04
C SER A 326 -14.85 -30.93 -26.19
N ASP A 327 -15.30 -30.57 -27.40
CA ASP A 327 -15.76 -29.21 -27.70
C ASP A 327 -16.93 -28.80 -26.79
N GLY A 328 -17.79 -29.77 -26.41
CA GLY A 328 -18.90 -29.53 -25.49
C GLY A 328 -18.43 -29.10 -24.11
N LYS A 329 -17.49 -29.83 -23.48
CA LYS A 329 -16.92 -29.47 -22.15
C LYS A 329 -16.17 -28.14 -22.19
N LEU A 330 -15.39 -27.91 -23.24
CA LEU A 330 -14.68 -26.63 -23.39
C LEU A 330 -15.62 -25.46 -23.62
N ASN A 331 -16.65 -25.59 -24.44
CA ASN A 331 -17.67 -24.58 -24.66
C ASN A 331 -18.46 -24.29 -23.38
N GLN A 332 -18.81 -25.32 -22.60
CA GLN A 332 -19.46 -25.14 -21.31
C GLN A 332 -18.62 -24.31 -20.35
N TYR A 333 -17.31 -24.60 -20.24
CA TYR A 333 -16.38 -23.81 -19.44
C TYR A 333 -16.28 -22.37 -19.92
N LEU A 334 -16.05 -22.16 -21.22
CA LEU A 334 -15.93 -20.80 -21.78
C LEU A 334 -17.20 -19.98 -21.56
N LYS A 335 -18.37 -20.58 -21.74
CA LYS A 335 -19.65 -19.94 -21.56
C LYS A 335 -19.93 -19.59 -20.07
N SER A 336 -19.69 -20.54 -19.16
CA SER A 336 -19.91 -20.34 -17.73
C SER A 336 -18.93 -19.31 -17.09
N ASN A 337 -17.77 -19.09 -17.72
CA ASN A 337 -16.80 -18.10 -17.30
C ASN A 337 -16.87 -16.78 -18.07
N GLY A 338 -17.96 -16.51 -18.79
CA GLY A 338 -18.23 -15.21 -19.41
C GLY A 338 -17.40 -14.89 -20.66
N PHE A 339 -16.79 -15.88 -21.31
CA PHE A 339 -16.07 -15.65 -22.56
C PHE A 339 -17.03 -15.24 -23.68
N GLN A 340 -16.65 -14.24 -24.46
CA GLN A 340 -17.43 -13.74 -25.61
C GLN A 340 -17.71 -14.87 -26.59
N GLU A 341 -18.78 -14.76 -27.38
CA GLU A 341 -19.21 -15.80 -28.32
C GLU A 341 -18.17 -16.18 -29.39
N LYS A 342 -17.31 -15.25 -29.76
CA LYS A 342 -16.18 -15.51 -30.67
C LYS A 342 -15.16 -16.51 -30.10
N TYR A 343 -15.13 -16.71 -28.77
CA TYR A 343 -14.25 -17.68 -28.12
C TYR A 343 -15.06 -18.96 -27.82
N ARG A 344 -15.14 -19.84 -28.79
CA ARG A 344 -15.71 -21.19 -28.67
C ARG A 344 -14.62 -22.22 -28.91
N ALA A 345 -14.87 -23.46 -28.55
CA ALA A 345 -13.88 -24.52 -28.53
C ALA A 345 -13.07 -24.61 -29.83
N GLN A 346 -13.73 -24.58 -31.00
CA GLN A 346 -13.07 -24.64 -32.30
C GLN A 346 -12.09 -23.48 -32.53
N ASN A 347 -12.56 -22.24 -32.24
CA ASN A 347 -11.76 -21.04 -32.43
C ASN A 347 -10.56 -21.02 -31.45
N VAL A 348 -10.82 -21.39 -30.18
CA VAL A 348 -9.75 -21.40 -29.16
C VAL A 348 -8.71 -22.47 -29.45
N LYS A 349 -9.12 -23.65 -29.92
CA LYS A 349 -8.18 -24.70 -30.35
C LYS A 349 -7.33 -24.26 -31.54
N GLN A 350 -7.92 -23.52 -32.49
CA GLN A 350 -7.15 -22.95 -33.62
C GLN A 350 -6.11 -21.91 -33.17
N LEU A 351 -6.35 -21.18 -32.09
CA LEU A 351 -5.40 -20.21 -31.56
C LEU A 351 -4.22 -20.86 -30.82
N VAL A 352 -4.37 -22.14 -30.45
CA VAL A 352 -3.35 -22.91 -29.69
C VAL A 352 -2.51 -23.80 -30.60
N GLN A 353 -2.94 -24.05 -31.84
CA GLN A 353 -2.17 -24.73 -32.89
C GLN A 353 -1.07 -23.82 -33.47
#